data_7e60c23a56e18c211aa4e58cc5dd5b51
#
_entry.id   7e60c23a56e18c211aa4e58cc5dd5b51
#
_cell.length_a   1.000
_cell.length_b   1.000
_cell.length_c   1.000
_cell.angle_alpha   90.00
_cell.angle_beta   90.00
_cell.angle_gamma   90.00
#
_symmetry.space_group_name_H-M   'P 1'
#
loop_
_entity.id
_entity.type
_entity.pdbx_description
1 polymer ?
#
loop_
_entity_poly.entity_id
_entity_poly.type
_entity_poly.pdbx_seq_one_letter_code
_entity_poly.pdbx_strand_id
1 'polypeptide(L)'
;MKNIYITLSFVIASGILSAQNKETKTADKLYNKFEYVDAAKEYQKLVDNGQADAYVYKQMAESYYNVFNTKEAAKAYGQAIAAEKQDAETHYRYSQMLKASGQTEAANKQMQEFASMKPNDDRAKAFKSDPNYLPKLKEQAKMYDIKVSDISSDKSDFGAVLTNDNEVYFTSARNEARN
;
A
#
# COMPACT_ATOMS: atom_id res chain seq x y z
N MET A 1 41.25 9.04 26.92
CA MET A 1 39.87 8.83 27.38
C MET A 1 38.84 9.11 26.28
N LYS A 2 39.06 10.10 25.37
CA LYS A 2 38.13 10.42 24.26
C LYS A 2 37.87 9.23 23.30
N ASN A 3 38.88 8.39 23.05
CA ASN A 3 38.79 7.28 22.09
C ASN A 3 37.99 6.06 22.65
N ILE A 4 37.87 5.93 23.96
CA ILE A 4 37.11 4.84 24.61
C ILE A 4 35.60 5.07 24.44
N TYR A 5 35.16 6.32 24.50
CA TYR A 5 33.73 6.63 24.32
C TYR A 5 33.25 6.41 22.88
N ILE A 6 34.13 6.66 21.89
CA ILE A 6 33.81 6.44 20.46
C ILE A 6 33.66 4.95 20.17
N THR A 7 34.55 4.11 20.70
CA THR A 7 34.49 2.66 20.51
C THR A 7 33.31 2.03 21.23
N LEU A 8 32.96 2.52 22.43
CA LEU A 8 31.81 2.04 23.18
C LEU A 8 30.48 2.43 22.48
N SER A 9 30.39 3.64 21.94
CA SER A 9 29.21 4.07 21.16
C SER A 9 29.01 3.24 19.89
N PHE A 10 30.09 2.85 19.22
CA PHE A 10 30.02 2.03 18.00
C PHE A 10 29.60 0.57 18.30
N VAL A 11 30.04 0.02 19.41
CA VAL A 11 29.64 -1.34 19.84
C VAL A 11 28.17 -1.39 20.25
N ILE A 12 27.68 -0.34 20.90
CA ILE A 12 26.24 -0.26 21.26
C ILE A 12 25.38 -0.13 20.00
N ALA A 13 25.76 0.69 19.03
CA ALA A 13 25.05 0.87 17.78
C ALA A 13 24.99 -0.45 16.95
N SER A 14 26.09 -1.20 16.89
CA SER A 14 26.11 -2.51 16.19
C SER A 14 25.30 -3.58 16.92
N GLY A 15 25.21 -3.52 18.24
CA GLY A 15 24.37 -4.43 19.02
C GLY A 15 22.87 -4.24 18.79
N ILE A 16 22.44 -3.00 18.66
CA ILE A 16 21.02 -2.66 18.38
C ILE A 16 20.61 -3.14 16.99
N LEU A 17 21.45 -2.91 15.96
CA LEU A 17 21.21 -3.39 14.59
C LEU A 17 21.12 -4.93 14.51
N SER A 18 21.96 -5.65 15.29
CA SER A 18 21.93 -7.13 15.32
C SER A 18 20.70 -7.68 16.04
N ALA A 19 20.19 -6.98 17.06
CA ALA A 19 18.97 -7.37 17.76
C ALA A 19 17.73 -7.18 16.86
N GLN A 20 17.62 -6.06 16.16
CA GLN A 20 16.55 -5.77 15.22
C GLN A 20 16.44 -6.84 14.13
N ASN A 21 17.55 -7.20 13.47
CA ASN A 21 17.59 -8.27 12.47
C ASN A 21 17.15 -9.64 12.98
N LYS A 22 17.24 -9.89 14.29
CA LYS A 22 16.82 -11.16 14.89
C LYS A 22 15.30 -11.20 15.08
N GLU A 23 14.71 -10.09 15.49
CA GLU A 23 13.28 -9.98 15.76
C GLU A 23 12.44 -9.98 14.48
N THR A 24 12.89 -9.32 13.42
CA THR A 24 12.21 -9.27 12.14
C THR A 24 12.39 -10.50 11.26
N LYS A 25 13.33 -11.39 11.59
CA LYS A 25 13.77 -12.51 10.74
C LYS A 25 12.64 -13.38 10.18
N THR A 26 11.63 -13.66 11.00
CA THR A 26 10.48 -14.49 10.55
C THR A 26 9.62 -13.72 9.56
N ALA A 27 9.29 -12.47 9.85
CA ALA A 27 8.50 -11.62 8.99
C ALA A 27 9.23 -11.35 7.66
N ASP A 28 10.53 -11.03 7.70
CA ASP A 28 11.37 -10.79 6.53
C ASP A 28 11.45 -12.04 5.63
N LYS A 29 11.56 -13.23 6.23
CA LYS A 29 11.58 -14.49 5.49
C LYS A 29 10.25 -14.72 4.73
N LEU A 30 9.12 -14.44 5.36
CA LEU A 30 7.80 -14.53 4.72
C LEU A 30 7.67 -13.50 3.61
N TYR A 31 8.06 -12.25 3.86
CA TYR A 31 8.07 -11.19 2.87
C TYR A 31 8.90 -11.58 1.63
N ASN A 32 10.12 -12.08 1.83
CA ASN A 32 11.02 -12.51 0.75
C ASN A 32 10.50 -13.73 -0.04
N LYS A 33 9.56 -14.48 0.52
CA LYS A 33 8.86 -15.56 -0.15
C LYS A 33 7.56 -15.12 -0.83
N PHE A 34 7.27 -13.80 -0.82
CA PHE A 34 6.01 -13.23 -1.32
C PHE A 34 4.76 -13.67 -0.54
N GLU A 35 4.93 -14.22 0.66
CA GLU A 35 3.87 -14.59 1.59
C GLU A 35 3.41 -13.35 2.37
N TYR A 36 2.95 -12.30 1.65
CA TYR A 36 2.73 -10.96 2.19
C TYR A 36 1.67 -10.88 3.28
N VAL A 37 0.60 -11.69 3.19
CA VAL A 37 -0.46 -11.72 4.21
C VAL A 37 0.11 -12.18 5.56
N ASP A 38 0.93 -13.23 5.54
CA ASP A 38 1.53 -13.77 6.75
C ASP A 38 2.70 -12.92 7.23
N ALA A 39 3.47 -12.32 6.32
CA ALA A 39 4.48 -11.32 6.66
C ALA A 39 3.86 -10.14 7.42
N ALA A 40 2.74 -9.57 6.94
CA ALA A 40 2.04 -8.49 7.60
C ALA A 40 1.60 -8.86 9.03
N LYS A 41 1.11 -10.09 9.24
CA LYS A 41 0.74 -10.58 10.57
C LYS A 41 1.94 -10.68 11.52
N GLU A 42 3.08 -11.15 11.02
CA GLU A 42 4.30 -11.23 11.85
C GLU A 42 4.85 -9.85 12.18
N TYR A 43 4.86 -8.89 11.23
CA TYR A 43 5.20 -7.51 11.53
C TYR A 43 4.21 -6.87 12.53
N GLN A 44 2.90 -7.16 12.41
CA GLN A 44 1.90 -6.67 13.37
C GLN A 44 2.19 -7.17 14.79
N LYS A 45 2.64 -8.41 14.99
CA LYS A 45 3.06 -8.90 16.31
C LYS A 45 4.20 -8.08 16.90
N LEU A 46 5.16 -7.64 16.08
CA LEU A 46 6.23 -6.76 16.54
C LEU A 46 5.67 -5.39 16.97
N VAL A 47 4.71 -4.85 16.23
CA VAL A 47 4.00 -3.62 16.62
C VAL A 47 3.29 -3.79 17.96
N ASP A 48 2.54 -4.87 18.13
CA ASP A 48 1.74 -5.15 19.34
C ASP A 48 2.64 -5.35 20.57
N ASN A 49 3.85 -5.85 20.38
CA ASN A 49 4.87 -6.05 21.43
C ASN A 49 5.70 -4.78 21.72
N GLY A 50 5.43 -3.66 21.03
CA GLY A 50 6.21 -2.43 21.19
C GLY A 50 7.63 -2.50 20.63
N GLN A 51 7.89 -3.41 19.68
CA GLN A 51 9.19 -3.66 19.06
C GLN A 51 9.26 -3.06 17.63
N ALA A 52 8.30 -2.21 17.28
CA ALA A 52 8.25 -1.62 15.94
C ALA A 52 9.07 -0.34 15.86
N ASP A 53 9.89 -0.28 14.85
CA ASP A 53 10.60 0.89 14.37
C ASP A 53 10.12 1.29 12.96
N ALA A 54 10.77 2.26 12.35
CA ALA A 54 10.46 2.71 10.99
C ALA A 54 10.56 1.57 9.96
N TYR A 55 11.52 0.65 10.14
CA TYR A 55 11.69 -0.50 9.26
C TYR A 55 10.49 -1.45 9.35
N VAL A 56 10.08 -1.84 10.56
CA VAL A 56 8.95 -2.73 10.80
C VAL A 56 7.66 -2.15 10.21
N TYR A 57 7.38 -0.86 10.47
CA TYR A 57 6.22 -0.20 9.89
C TYR A 57 6.27 -0.15 8.36
N LYS A 58 7.44 0.14 7.77
CA LYS A 58 7.61 0.16 6.32
C LYS A 58 7.37 -1.21 5.70
N GLN A 59 7.98 -2.26 6.23
CA GLN A 59 7.82 -3.62 5.70
C GLN A 59 6.39 -4.15 5.87
N MET A 60 5.73 -3.80 6.97
CA MET A 60 4.32 -4.08 7.16
C MET A 60 3.47 -3.36 6.10
N ALA A 61 3.75 -2.08 5.84
CA ALA A 61 3.07 -1.31 4.81
C ALA A 61 3.29 -1.90 3.41
N GLU A 62 4.51 -2.29 3.08
CA GLU A 62 4.87 -2.96 1.83
C GLU A 62 4.13 -4.31 1.67
N SER A 63 3.98 -5.06 2.77
CA SER A 63 3.22 -6.30 2.76
C SER A 63 1.75 -6.04 2.43
N TYR A 64 1.12 -5.08 3.07
CA TYR A 64 -0.26 -4.67 2.77
C TYR A 64 -0.41 -4.05 1.37
N TYR A 65 0.60 -3.29 0.90
CA TYR A 65 0.63 -2.73 -0.45
C TYR A 65 0.56 -3.85 -1.50
N ASN A 66 1.36 -4.89 -1.35
CA ASN A 66 1.44 -5.99 -2.30
C ASN A 66 0.14 -6.83 -2.38
N VAL A 67 -0.68 -6.83 -1.34
CA VAL A 67 -2.00 -7.49 -1.34
C VAL A 67 -3.16 -6.51 -1.53
N PHE A 68 -2.85 -5.26 -1.85
CA PHE A 68 -3.81 -4.18 -2.08
C PHE A 68 -4.77 -3.92 -0.90
N ASN A 69 -4.31 -4.17 0.33
CA ASN A 69 -5.03 -3.75 1.54
C ASN A 69 -4.75 -2.27 1.82
N THR A 70 -5.46 -1.41 1.08
CA THR A 70 -5.17 0.02 0.97
C THR A 70 -5.22 0.77 2.30
N LYS A 71 -6.17 0.43 3.17
CA LYS A 71 -6.35 1.09 4.47
C LYS A 71 -5.20 0.79 5.43
N GLU A 72 -4.87 -0.50 5.58
CA GLU A 72 -3.79 -0.91 6.49
C GLU A 72 -2.42 -0.49 5.93
N ALA A 73 -2.22 -0.55 4.61
CA ALA A 73 -1.01 -0.04 3.99
C ALA A 73 -0.84 1.47 4.25
N ALA A 74 -1.87 2.28 4.05
CA ALA A 74 -1.81 3.72 4.29
C ALA A 74 -1.51 4.03 5.76
N LYS A 75 -2.14 3.32 6.71
CA LYS A 75 -1.86 3.46 8.14
C LYS A 75 -0.40 3.16 8.47
N ALA A 76 0.12 2.03 8.00
CA ALA A 76 1.48 1.60 8.29
C ALA A 76 2.54 2.49 7.62
N TYR A 77 2.32 2.95 6.38
CA TYR A 77 3.20 3.97 5.77
C TYR A 77 3.23 5.27 6.56
N GLY A 78 2.08 5.74 7.05
CA GLY A 78 2.00 6.91 7.92
C GLY A 78 2.84 6.74 9.19
N GLN A 79 2.80 5.58 9.83
CA GLN A 79 3.61 5.23 10.99
C GLN A 79 5.11 5.19 10.66
N ALA A 80 5.49 4.62 9.52
CA ALA A 80 6.88 4.58 9.07
C ALA A 80 7.46 5.98 8.87
N ILE A 81 6.71 6.88 8.23
CA ILE A 81 7.12 8.28 7.98
C ILE A 81 7.18 9.08 9.27
N ALA A 82 6.27 8.81 10.22
CA ALA A 82 6.30 9.47 11.53
C ALA A 82 7.47 9.01 12.40
N ALA A 83 7.92 7.77 12.24
CA ALA A 83 9.04 7.21 13.00
C ALA A 83 10.39 7.69 12.47
N GLU A 84 10.57 7.76 11.16
CA GLU A 84 11.81 8.18 10.53
C GLU A 84 11.58 8.69 9.11
N LYS A 85 12.49 9.56 8.62
CA LYS A 85 12.49 10.03 7.24
C LYS A 85 12.61 8.87 6.27
N GLN A 86 11.66 8.77 5.34
CA GLN A 86 11.59 7.71 4.34
C GLN A 86 12.15 8.15 2.96
N ASP A 87 12.37 7.17 2.09
CA ASP A 87 12.78 7.39 0.72
C ASP A 87 11.60 7.82 -0.18
N ALA A 88 11.94 8.29 -1.37
CA ALA A 88 10.95 8.78 -2.33
C ALA A 88 9.91 7.72 -2.71
N GLU A 89 10.32 6.46 -2.90
CA GLU A 89 9.41 5.40 -3.31
C GLU A 89 8.36 5.09 -2.23
N THR A 90 8.74 5.17 -0.96
CA THR A 90 7.81 5.06 0.17
C THR A 90 6.72 6.14 0.11
N HIS A 91 7.10 7.40 -0.13
CA HIS A 91 6.13 8.49 -0.31
C HIS A 91 5.23 8.26 -1.52
N TYR A 92 5.77 7.77 -2.64
CA TYR A 92 4.98 7.43 -3.82
C TYR A 92 3.95 6.35 -3.51
N ARG A 93 4.37 5.20 -2.96
CA ARG A 93 3.46 4.08 -2.63
C ARG A 93 2.41 4.47 -1.60
N TYR A 94 2.81 5.22 -0.59
CA TYR A 94 1.86 5.79 0.38
C TYR A 94 0.79 6.64 -0.31
N SER A 95 1.20 7.50 -1.25
CA SER A 95 0.24 8.31 -2.01
C SER A 95 -0.76 7.47 -2.79
N GLN A 96 -0.32 6.34 -3.37
CA GLN A 96 -1.21 5.43 -4.11
C GLN A 96 -2.24 4.79 -3.16
N MET A 97 -1.83 4.36 -1.96
CA MET A 97 -2.72 3.77 -0.97
C MET A 97 -3.74 4.77 -0.43
N LEU A 98 -3.30 6.01 -0.21
CA LEU A 98 -4.18 7.11 0.17
C LEU A 98 -5.22 7.43 -0.92
N LYS A 99 -4.80 7.48 -2.21
CA LYS A 99 -5.71 7.66 -3.34
C LYS A 99 -6.76 6.55 -3.41
N ALA A 100 -6.31 5.30 -3.33
CA ALA A 100 -7.18 4.13 -3.37
C ALA A 100 -8.16 4.08 -2.18
N SER A 101 -7.80 4.71 -1.06
CA SER A 101 -8.67 4.88 0.12
C SER A 101 -9.51 6.17 0.09
N GLY A 102 -9.50 6.93 -1.02
CA GLY A 102 -10.26 8.16 -1.18
C GLY A 102 -9.69 9.41 -0.50
N GLN A 103 -8.49 9.31 0.09
CA GLN A 103 -7.82 10.39 0.83
C GLN A 103 -6.96 11.25 -0.12
N THR A 104 -7.60 11.90 -1.09
CA THR A 104 -6.93 12.58 -2.21
C THR A 104 -5.98 13.69 -1.77
N GLU A 105 -6.38 14.50 -0.78
CA GLU A 105 -5.56 15.62 -0.31
C GLU A 105 -4.27 15.13 0.39
N ALA A 106 -4.39 14.12 1.25
CA ALA A 106 -3.25 13.50 1.90
C ALA A 106 -2.33 12.81 0.87
N ALA A 107 -2.91 12.17 -0.14
CA ALA A 107 -2.17 11.57 -1.24
C ALA A 107 -1.36 12.61 -2.02
N ASN A 108 -1.94 13.77 -2.31
CA ASN A 108 -1.26 14.85 -3.02
C ASN A 108 -0.07 15.41 -2.21
N LYS A 109 -0.18 15.51 -0.87
CA LYS A 109 0.96 15.88 -0.01
C LYS A 109 2.11 14.88 -0.17
N GLN A 110 1.83 13.59 -0.16
CA GLN A 110 2.86 12.56 -0.33
C GLN A 110 3.46 12.57 -1.74
N MET A 111 2.67 12.87 -2.75
CA MET A 111 3.18 13.07 -4.12
C MET A 111 4.06 14.32 -4.25
N GLN A 112 3.80 15.38 -3.49
CA GLN A 112 4.67 16.55 -3.42
C GLN A 112 6.03 16.19 -2.81
N GLU A 113 6.06 15.41 -1.72
CA GLU A 113 7.31 14.92 -1.12
C GLU A 113 8.10 14.05 -2.11
N PHE A 114 7.44 13.08 -2.75
CA PHE A 114 8.03 12.29 -3.82
C PHE A 114 8.63 13.18 -4.92
N ALA A 115 7.86 14.14 -5.43
CA ALA A 115 8.28 15.01 -6.52
C ALA A 115 9.40 16.00 -6.13
N SER A 116 9.53 16.33 -4.84
CA SER A 116 10.66 17.11 -4.31
C SER A 116 11.95 16.30 -4.30
N MET A 117 11.88 15.02 -3.95
CA MET A 117 13.02 14.10 -3.89
C MET A 117 13.44 13.59 -5.29
N LYS A 118 12.49 13.46 -6.21
CA LYS A 118 12.70 12.91 -7.57
C LYS A 118 12.10 13.81 -8.66
N PRO A 119 12.58 15.06 -8.81
CA PRO A 119 11.96 16.06 -9.68
C PRO A 119 11.99 15.69 -11.17
N ASN A 120 12.91 14.82 -11.59
CA ASN A 120 13.07 14.37 -12.97
C ASN A 120 12.34 13.06 -13.29
N ASP A 121 11.74 12.40 -12.29
CA ASP A 121 10.91 11.21 -12.49
C ASP A 121 9.63 11.57 -13.25
N ASP A 122 9.23 10.73 -14.21
CA ASP A 122 8.07 11.03 -15.04
C ASP A 122 6.75 11.01 -14.24
N ARG A 123 6.68 10.25 -13.16
CA ARG A 123 5.55 10.27 -12.22
C ARG A 123 5.44 11.63 -11.52
N ALA A 124 6.60 12.23 -11.14
CA ALA A 124 6.65 13.54 -10.53
C ALA A 124 6.28 14.65 -11.52
N LYS A 125 6.76 14.56 -12.76
CA LYS A 125 6.38 15.49 -13.84
C LYS A 125 4.89 15.42 -14.14
N ALA A 126 4.34 14.23 -14.28
CA ALA A 126 2.91 14.01 -14.51
C ALA A 126 2.07 14.59 -13.35
N PHE A 127 2.45 14.35 -12.11
CA PHE A 127 1.78 14.94 -10.96
C PHE A 127 1.83 16.48 -10.97
N LYS A 128 2.99 17.07 -11.25
CA LYS A 128 3.14 18.53 -11.31
C LYS A 128 2.30 19.16 -12.43
N SER A 129 2.10 18.46 -13.56
CA SER A 129 1.32 18.96 -14.67
C SER A 129 -0.18 19.00 -14.37
N ASP A 130 -0.69 18.03 -13.61
CA ASP A 130 -2.11 17.98 -13.21
C ASP A 130 -2.29 17.27 -11.85
N PRO A 131 -2.02 17.97 -10.74
CA PRO A 131 -2.15 17.40 -9.40
C PRO A 131 -3.58 17.03 -9.02
N ASN A 132 -4.57 17.63 -9.65
CA ASN A 132 -6.00 17.45 -9.36
C ASN A 132 -6.75 16.71 -10.48
N TYR A 133 -6.11 15.75 -11.15
CA TYR A 133 -6.72 14.99 -12.24
C TYR A 133 -7.92 14.13 -11.81
N LEU A 134 -7.96 13.65 -10.55
CA LEU A 134 -9.04 12.77 -10.06
C LEU A 134 -10.45 13.39 -10.11
N PRO A 135 -10.68 14.64 -9.68
CA PRO A 135 -11.97 15.29 -9.89
C PRO A 135 -12.39 15.37 -11.36
N LYS A 136 -11.44 15.67 -12.26
CA LYS A 136 -11.70 15.72 -13.71
C LYS A 136 -12.13 14.36 -14.27
N LEU A 137 -11.46 13.27 -13.83
CA LEU A 137 -11.86 11.91 -14.21
C LEU A 137 -13.27 11.57 -13.71
N LYS A 138 -13.62 11.98 -12.50
CA LYS A 138 -14.98 11.77 -11.97
C LYS A 138 -16.04 12.54 -12.74
N GLU A 139 -15.73 13.73 -13.22
CA GLU A 139 -16.64 14.49 -14.09
C GLU A 139 -16.81 13.83 -15.45
N GLN A 140 -15.73 13.33 -16.05
CA GLN A 140 -15.78 12.60 -17.31
C GLN A 140 -16.54 11.28 -17.18
N ALA A 141 -16.45 10.60 -16.02
CA ALA A 141 -17.19 9.36 -15.75
C ALA A 141 -18.73 9.55 -15.75
N LYS A 142 -19.23 10.77 -15.61
CA LYS A 142 -20.68 11.08 -15.73
C LYS A 142 -21.24 10.91 -17.15
N MET A 143 -20.39 10.64 -18.14
CA MET A 143 -20.86 10.34 -19.52
C MET A 143 -21.57 8.98 -19.62
N TYR A 144 -21.51 8.14 -18.59
CA TYR A 144 -22.14 6.83 -18.56
C TYR A 144 -23.09 6.73 -17.37
N ASP A 145 -24.36 6.39 -17.64
CA ASP A 145 -25.33 6.03 -16.59
C ASP A 145 -25.16 4.54 -16.27
N ILE A 146 -24.32 4.27 -15.27
CA ILE A 146 -24.04 2.89 -14.83
C ILE A 146 -25.02 2.56 -13.71
N LYS A 147 -25.89 1.57 -13.94
CA LYS A 147 -26.78 1.00 -12.93
C LYS A 147 -26.35 -0.41 -12.59
N VAL A 148 -26.43 -0.74 -11.31
CA VAL A 148 -26.31 -2.14 -10.90
C VAL A 148 -27.51 -2.88 -11.46
N SER A 149 -27.26 -3.95 -12.22
CA SER A 149 -28.32 -4.78 -12.78
C SER A 149 -28.98 -5.64 -11.70
N ASP A 150 -30.28 -5.92 -11.85
CA ASP A 150 -31.02 -6.81 -10.94
C ASP A 150 -30.45 -8.23 -10.90
N ILE A 151 -29.69 -8.62 -11.92
CA ILE A 151 -28.97 -9.90 -11.97
C ILE A 151 -27.58 -9.84 -11.34
N SER A 152 -27.10 -8.68 -10.90
CA SER A 152 -25.81 -8.55 -10.22
C SER A 152 -25.86 -9.08 -8.80
N SER A 153 -24.73 -9.56 -8.30
CA SER A 153 -24.57 -10.04 -6.92
C SER A 153 -23.35 -9.40 -6.24
N ASP A 154 -23.13 -9.74 -4.96
CA ASP A 154 -21.92 -9.40 -4.22
C ASP A 154 -20.71 -10.26 -4.61
N LYS A 155 -20.88 -11.18 -5.56
CA LYS A 155 -19.84 -12.06 -6.08
C LYS A 155 -19.32 -11.58 -7.43
N SER A 156 -18.21 -12.15 -7.86
CA SER A 156 -17.62 -11.84 -9.17
C SER A 156 -18.47 -12.43 -10.28
N ASP A 157 -19.01 -11.58 -11.14
CA ASP A 157 -19.73 -11.92 -12.35
C ASP A 157 -18.93 -11.39 -13.55
N PHE A 158 -18.67 -12.21 -14.56
CA PHE A 158 -17.85 -11.82 -15.71
C PHE A 158 -18.21 -12.60 -16.98
N GLY A 159 -17.75 -12.08 -18.13
CA GLY A 159 -17.91 -12.74 -19.41
C GLY A 159 -19.34 -12.79 -19.91
N ALA A 160 -20.14 -11.76 -19.65
CA ALA A 160 -21.53 -11.69 -20.10
C ALA A 160 -21.62 -11.70 -21.64
N VAL A 161 -22.46 -12.58 -22.17
CA VAL A 161 -22.79 -12.69 -23.60
C VAL A 161 -24.30 -12.61 -23.74
N LEU A 162 -24.76 -11.68 -24.58
CA LEU A 162 -26.17 -11.59 -24.98
C LEU A 162 -26.39 -12.43 -26.24
N THR A 163 -27.34 -13.33 -26.20
CA THR A 163 -27.74 -14.15 -27.36
C THR A 163 -28.83 -13.45 -28.20
N ASN A 164 -29.07 -13.99 -29.40
CA ASN A 164 -30.12 -13.48 -30.28
C ASN A 164 -31.53 -13.62 -29.69
N ASP A 165 -31.71 -14.51 -28.72
CA ASP A 165 -32.98 -14.76 -28.03
C ASP A 165 -33.18 -13.87 -26.78
N ASN A 166 -32.35 -12.81 -26.65
CA ASN A 166 -32.32 -11.91 -25.49
C ASN A 166 -32.00 -12.56 -24.15
N GLU A 167 -31.32 -13.70 -24.18
CA GLU A 167 -30.79 -14.35 -22.97
C GLU A 167 -29.37 -13.88 -22.69
N VAL A 168 -29.03 -13.70 -21.42
CA VAL A 168 -27.70 -13.33 -20.97
C VAL A 168 -27.04 -14.51 -20.26
N TYR A 169 -25.96 -15.01 -20.83
CA TYR A 169 -25.09 -16.00 -20.21
C TYR A 169 -23.86 -15.30 -19.63
N PHE A 170 -23.52 -15.64 -18.40
CA PHE A 170 -22.34 -15.09 -17.74
C PHE A 170 -21.77 -16.10 -16.74
N THR A 171 -20.48 -15.95 -16.45
CA THR A 171 -19.81 -16.72 -15.41
C THR A 171 -19.95 -16.00 -14.07
N SER A 172 -20.31 -16.74 -13.04
CA SER A 172 -20.50 -16.22 -11.69
C SER A 172 -19.82 -17.09 -10.63
N ALA A 173 -19.27 -16.43 -9.61
CA ALA A 173 -18.75 -17.09 -8.41
C ALA A 173 -19.83 -17.39 -7.36
N ARG A 174 -21.12 -17.33 -7.73
CA ARG A 174 -22.24 -17.73 -6.85
C ARG A 174 -22.24 -19.23 -6.65
N ASN A 175 -22.66 -19.66 -5.47
CA ASN A 175 -22.80 -21.10 -5.16
C ASN A 175 -24.07 -21.73 -5.71
N GLU A 176 -24.99 -20.92 -6.26
CA GLU A 176 -26.29 -21.36 -6.77
C GLU A 176 -26.40 -21.05 -8.26
N ALA A 177 -26.67 -22.08 -9.06
CA ALA A 177 -27.08 -21.89 -10.45
C ALA A 177 -28.50 -21.30 -10.45
N ARG A 178 -28.67 -20.14 -11.06
CA ARG A 178 -29.97 -19.57 -11.39
C ARG A 178 -30.23 -19.83 -12.88
N ASN A 179 -31.26 -20.61 -13.14
CA ASN A 179 -31.82 -20.73 -14.47
C ASN A 179 -32.70 -19.53 -14.76
#